data_a122724ff89a7eeb2742efa5bd212d40
#
_entry.id   a122724ff89a7eeb2742efa5bd212d40
#
_cell.length_a   1.000
_cell.length_b   1.000
_cell.length_c   1.000
_cell.angle_alpha   90.00
_cell.angle_beta   90.00
_cell.angle_gamma   90.00
#
_symmetry.space_group_name_H-M   'P 1'
#
loop_
_entity.id
_entity.type
_entity.pdbx_description
1 polymer ?
#
loop_
_entity_poly.entity_id
_entity_poly.type
_entity_poly.pdbx_seq_one_letter_code
_entity_poly.pdbx_strand_id
1 'polypeptide(L)'
;MLFRSFLGERGTRLSGGQRQRIAIARAILKDAPILLLDEATSALDAESEILVQQGLNAAMQGRTTLMIAHRLSTVQKANRIIVLENGKIVEIGSPAALKEQGGLYARLAKLQLA
;
A
#
# COMPACT_ATOMS: atom_id res chain seq x y z
N MET A 1 -18.06 -20.23 7.49
CA MET A 1 -16.65 -20.05 7.83
C MET A 1 -15.74 -20.95 7.03
N LEU A 2 -16.07 -21.03 5.77
CA LEU A 2 -15.30 -21.83 4.83
C LEU A 2 -13.81 -21.44 4.79
N PHE A 3 -13.50 -20.17 4.98
CA PHE A 3 -12.12 -19.70 4.97
C PHE A 3 -11.24 -20.34 6.03
N ARG A 4 -11.73 -20.56 7.22
CA ARG A 4 -10.92 -21.14 8.30
C ARG A 4 -10.53 -22.59 8.02
N SER A 5 -11.40 -23.35 7.35
CA SER A 5 -11.13 -24.74 7.02
C SER A 5 -9.99 -24.89 6.00
N PHE A 6 -9.91 -23.96 5.03
CA PHE A 6 -8.90 -24.02 4.00
C PHE A 6 -7.57 -23.35 4.39
N LEU A 7 -7.64 -22.30 5.18
CA LEU A 7 -6.46 -21.52 5.52
C LEU A 7 -5.64 -22.12 6.65
N GLY A 8 -6.19 -23.08 7.38
CA GLY A 8 -5.59 -23.57 8.60
C GLY A 8 -5.65 -22.49 9.69
N GLU A 9 -5.04 -22.78 10.82
CA GLU A 9 -5.01 -21.85 11.94
C GLU A 9 -4.20 -20.62 11.58
N ARG A 10 -4.81 -19.43 11.68
CA ARG A 10 -4.18 -18.13 11.36
C ARG A 10 -3.66 -18.01 9.92
N GLY A 11 -4.16 -18.79 9.00
CA GLY A 11 -3.71 -18.74 7.62
C GLY A 11 -2.28 -19.24 7.40
N THR A 12 -1.78 -20.14 8.26
CA THR A 12 -0.38 -20.58 8.22
C THR A 12 -0.05 -21.44 7.00
N ARG A 13 -1.06 -22.01 6.32
CA ARG A 13 -0.88 -22.85 5.13
C ARG A 13 -0.67 -22.06 3.85
N LEU A 14 -0.81 -20.75 3.90
CA LEU A 14 -0.71 -19.90 2.71
C LEU A 14 0.60 -19.15 2.69
N SER A 15 1.10 -18.85 1.48
CA SER A 15 2.21 -17.92 1.30
C SER A 15 1.77 -16.51 1.68
N GLY A 16 2.73 -15.62 1.91
CA GLY A 16 2.45 -14.21 2.19
C GLY A 16 1.63 -13.55 1.10
N GLY A 17 1.93 -13.81 -0.19
CA GLY A 17 1.18 -13.27 -1.31
C GLY A 17 -0.24 -13.78 -1.38
N GLN A 18 -0.46 -15.05 -1.09
CA GLN A 18 -1.80 -15.63 -1.06
C GLN A 18 -2.64 -15.03 0.05
N ARG A 19 -2.07 -14.85 1.24
CA ARG A 19 -2.76 -14.19 2.36
C ARG A 19 -3.16 -12.76 2.02
N GLN A 20 -2.28 -12.02 1.38
CA GLN A 20 -2.57 -10.64 0.97
C GLN A 20 -3.68 -10.58 -0.07
N ARG A 21 -3.67 -11.47 -1.06
CA ARG A 21 -4.73 -11.52 -2.06
C ARG A 21 -6.09 -11.84 -1.47
N ILE A 22 -6.15 -12.72 -0.47
CA ILE A 22 -7.40 -13.01 0.24
C ILE A 22 -7.87 -11.78 1.02
N ALA A 23 -6.96 -11.07 1.69
CA ALA A 23 -7.31 -9.85 2.40
C ALA A 23 -7.86 -8.77 1.44
N ILE A 24 -7.27 -8.64 0.25
CA ILE A 24 -7.74 -7.71 -0.78
C ILE A 24 -9.14 -8.12 -1.27
N ALA A 25 -9.36 -9.41 -1.53
CA ALA A 25 -10.66 -9.92 -1.94
C ALA A 25 -11.74 -9.62 -0.89
N ARG A 26 -11.41 -9.77 0.39
CA ARG A 26 -12.32 -9.43 1.49
C ARG A 26 -12.67 -7.95 1.49
N ALA A 27 -11.69 -7.08 1.25
CA ALA A 27 -11.92 -5.65 1.16
C ALA A 27 -12.86 -5.28 0.00
N ILE A 28 -12.67 -5.92 -1.16
CA ILE A 28 -13.54 -5.73 -2.33
C ILE A 28 -14.98 -6.17 -2.03
N LEU A 29 -15.13 -7.34 -1.41
CA LEU A 29 -16.45 -7.87 -1.06
C LEU A 29 -17.18 -6.99 -0.05
N LYS A 30 -16.46 -6.37 0.87
CA LYS A 30 -17.04 -5.45 1.84
C LYS A 30 -17.53 -4.16 1.18
N ASP A 31 -16.93 -3.77 0.07
CA ASP A 31 -17.29 -2.59 -0.71
C ASP A 31 -17.36 -1.29 0.10
N ALA A 32 -16.43 -1.11 1.03
CA ALA A 32 -16.35 0.10 1.82
C ALA A 32 -15.83 1.27 0.97
N PRO A 33 -16.30 2.52 1.19
CA PRO A 33 -15.86 3.67 0.40
C PRO A 33 -14.41 4.08 0.67
N ILE A 34 -13.87 3.71 1.82
CA ILE A 34 -12.49 4.03 2.22
C ILE A 34 -11.72 2.73 2.39
N LEU A 35 -10.57 2.65 1.72
CA LEU A 35 -9.68 1.52 1.80
C LEU A 35 -8.41 1.94 2.55
N LEU A 36 -8.05 1.18 3.59
CA LEU A 36 -6.82 1.39 4.36
C LEU A 36 -5.83 0.30 4.00
N LEU A 37 -4.66 0.69 3.55
CA LEU A 37 -3.61 -0.24 3.16
C LEU A 37 -2.31 0.05 3.90
N ASP A 38 -1.69 -1.00 4.44
CA ASP A 38 -0.32 -0.94 4.93
C ASP A 38 0.55 -1.71 3.95
N GLU A 39 1.53 -1.04 3.34
CA GLU A 39 2.37 -1.65 2.32
C GLU A 39 3.32 -2.68 2.94
N ALA A 40 3.05 -3.95 2.71
CA ALA A 40 3.85 -5.06 3.23
C ALA A 40 4.29 -6.02 2.11
N THR A 41 4.60 -5.48 0.92
CA THR A 41 4.96 -6.29 -0.24
C THR A 41 6.44 -6.63 -0.33
N SER A 42 7.28 -6.07 0.55
CA SER A 42 8.73 -6.22 0.48
C SER A 42 9.24 -7.65 0.64
N ALA A 43 8.44 -8.53 1.26
CA ALA A 43 8.81 -9.92 1.50
C ALA A 43 8.27 -10.89 0.43
N LEU A 44 7.64 -10.39 -0.63
CA LEU A 44 7.06 -11.22 -1.67
C LEU A 44 8.06 -11.47 -2.80
N ASP A 45 7.95 -12.64 -3.44
CA ASP A 45 8.64 -12.89 -4.70
C ASP A 45 8.03 -12.03 -5.82
N ALA A 46 8.74 -11.90 -6.93
CA ALA A 46 8.35 -11.01 -8.03
C ALA A 46 6.97 -11.36 -8.61
N GLU A 47 6.69 -12.65 -8.79
CA GLU A 47 5.42 -13.10 -9.34
C GLU A 47 4.25 -12.77 -8.40
N SER A 48 4.41 -13.07 -7.11
CA SER A 48 3.40 -12.76 -6.09
C SER A 48 3.18 -11.25 -5.97
N GLU A 49 4.23 -10.46 -6.08
CA GLU A 49 4.14 -9.00 -6.02
C GLU A 49 3.29 -8.45 -7.16
N ILE A 50 3.46 -8.96 -8.38
CA ILE A 50 2.66 -8.54 -9.54
C ILE A 50 1.18 -8.85 -9.30
N LEU A 51 0.87 -10.06 -8.84
CA LEU A 51 -0.51 -10.48 -8.59
C LEU A 51 -1.16 -9.65 -7.47
N VAL A 52 -0.43 -9.37 -6.39
CA VAL A 52 -0.91 -8.52 -5.30
C VAL A 52 -1.15 -7.11 -5.80
N GLN A 53 -0.25 -6.55 -6.60
CA GLN A 53 -0.41 -5.20 -7.14
C GLN A 53 -1.62 -5.09 -8.05
N GLN A 54 -1.89 -6.09 -8.88
CA GLN A 54 -3.09 -6.14 -9.71
C GLN A 54 -4.37 -6.14 -8.86
N GLY A 55 -4.38 -6.93 -7.80
CA GLY A 55 -5.51 -6.97 -6.87
C GLY A 55 -5.72 -5.64 -6.15
N LEU A 56 -4.65 -5.00 -5.71
CA LEU A 56 -4.71 -3.68 -5.09
C LEU A 56 -5.25 -2.63 -6.03
N ASN A 57 -4.79 -2.61 -7.28
CA ASN A 57 -5.28 -1.66 -8.28
C ASN A 57 -6.79 -1.80 -8.49
N ALA A 58 -7.28 -3.05 -8.56
CA ALA A 58 -8.70 -3.32 -8.68
C ALA A 58 -9.48 -2.85 -7.44
N ALA A 59 -8.95 -3.09 -6.25
CA ALA A 59 -9.59 -2.69 -5.00
C ALA A 59 -9.66 -1.18 -4.84
N MET A 60 -8.66 -0.45 -5.34
CA MET A 60 -8.59 1.01 -5.20
C MET A 60 -9.54 1.75 -6.14
N GLN A 61 -10.01 1.13 -7.21
CA GLN A 61 -10.89 1.80 -8.17
C GLN A 61 -12.19 2.26 -7.53
N GLY A 62 -12.51 3.54 -7.72
CA GLY A 62 -13.74 4.12 -7.20
C GLY A 62 -13.76 4.31 -5.68
N ARG A 63 -12.63 4.16 -5.01
CA ARG A 63 -12.51 4.29 -3.55
C ARG A 63 -11.46 5.31 -3.17
N THR A 64 -11.68 5.93 -2.00
CA THR A 64 -10.62 6.71 -1.36
C THR A 64 -9.68 5.75 -0.66
N THR A 65 -8.40 5.78 -1.05
CA THR A 65 -7.40 4.89 -0.48
C THR A 65 -6.41 5.68 0.37
N LEU A 66 -6.23 5.25 1.61
CA LEU A 66 -5.18 5.73 2.48
C LEU A 66 -4.14 4.63 2.63
N MET A 67 -2.90 4.91 2.23
CA MET A 67 -1.85 3.91 2.20
C MET A 67 -0.66 4.34 3.03
N ILE A 68 -0.16 3.44 3.87
CA ILE A 68 1.15 3.60 4.50
C ILE A 68 2.17 3.00 3.53
N ALA A 69 3.00 3.86 2.94
CA ALA A 69 3.93 3.45 1.90
C ALA A 69 5.37 3.43 2.40
N HIS A 70 6.08 2.37 2.07
CA HIS A 70 7.49 2.17 2.41
C HIS A 70 8.40 2.28 1.19
N ARG A 71 7.82 2.28 -0.01
CA ARG A 71 8.56 2.37 -1.27
C ARG A 71 8.24 3.66 -1.99
N LEU A 72 9.29 4.30 -2.50
CA LEU A 72 9.13 5.53 -3.27
C LEU A 72 8.23 5.35 -4.49
N SER A 73 8.35 4.22 -5.18
CA SER A 73 7.53 3.91 -6.35
C SER A 73 6.02 3.96 -6.06
N THR A 74 5.63 3.52 -4.86
CA THR A 74 4.23 3.60 -4.43
C THR A 74 3.82 5.02 -4.11
N VAL A 75 4.66 5.75 -3.40
CA VAL A 75 4.39 7.14 -3.00
C VAL A 75 4.25 8.04 -4.22
N GLN A 76 5.08 7.85 -5.23
CA GLN A 76 5.04 8.67 -6.46
C GLN A 76 3.74 8.55 -7.24
N LYS A 77 2.99 7.46 -7.05
CA LYS A 77 1.70 7.24 -7.71
C LYS A 77 0.52 7.82 -6.96
N ALA A 78 0.73 8.30 -5.74
CA ALA A 78 -0.35 8.87 -4.92
C ALA A 78 -0.81 10.22 -5.49
N ASN A 79 -2.09 10.53 -5.30
CA ASN A 79 -2.61 11.85 -5.62
C ASN A 79 -2.11 12.91 -4.64
N ARG A 80 -2.06 12.54 -3.36
CA ARG A 80 -1.54 13.40 -2.28
C ARG A 80 -0.68 12.58 -1.35
N ILE A 81 0.37 13.21 -0.88
CA ILE A 81 1.26 12.64 0.11
C ILE A 81 1.12 13.42 1.40
N ILE A 82 1.05 12.70 2.52
CA ILE A 82 1.11 13.28 3.86
C ILE A 82 2.41 12.79 4.48
N VAL A 83 3.29 13.72 4.82
CA VAL A 83 4.57 13.39 5.45
C VAL A 83 4.46 13.61 6.96
N LEU A 84 4.75 12.57 7.72
CA LEU A 84 4.70 12.59 9.18
C LEU A 84 6.11 12.54 9.75
N GLU A 85 6.37 13.37 10.75
CA GLU A 85 7.62 13.36 11.49
C GLU A 85 7.31 13.63 12.96
N ASN A 86 7.77 12.74 13.84
CA ASN A 86 7.54 12.86 15.28
C ASN A 86 6.06 13.05 15.66
N GLY A 87 5.19 12.29 14.98
CA GLY A 87 3.75 12.34 15.23
C GLY A 87 3.02 13.57 14.69
N LYS A 88 3.70 14.39 13.89
CA LYS A 88 3.12 15.62 13.33
C LYS A 88 3.18 15.60 11.81
N ILE A 89 2.17 16.22 11.19
CA ILE A 89 2.17 16.42 9.75
C ILE A 89 3.10 17.60 9.44
N VAL A 90 4.16 17.33 8.67
CA VAL A 90 5.14 18.35 8.29
C VAL A 90 5.01 18.79 6.83
N GLU A 91 4.46 17.94 5.97
CA GLU A 91 4.21 18.28 4.56
C GLU A 91 2.92 17.63 4.09
N ILE A 92 2.19 18.30 3.21
CA ILE A 92 1.05 17.75 2.48
C ILE A 92 1.08 18.30 1.06
N GLY A 93 0.91 17.44 0.07
CA GLY A 93 0.80 17.89 -1.31
C GLY A 93 0.94 16.76 -2.31
N SER A 94 0.87 17.11 -3.59
CA SER A 94 1.14 16.16 -4.66
C SER A 94 2.62 15.79 -4.67
N PRO A 95 2.99 14.62 -5.23
CA PRO A 95 4.40 14.27 -5.37
C PRO A 95 5.25 15.34 -6.08
N ALA A 96 4.70 15.92 -7.14
CA ALA A 96 5.41 16.98 -7.88
C ALA A 96 5.62 18.23 -7.03
N ALA A 97 4.58 18.68 -6.33
CA ALA A 97 4.67 19.86 -5.48
C ALA A 97 5.66 19.67 -4.33
N LEU A 98 5.64 18.53 -3.67
CA LEU A 98 6.56 18.25 -2.57
C LEU A 98 8.01 18.11 -3.03
N LYS A 99 8.22 17.60 -4.22
CA LYS A 99 9.55 17.52 -4.81
C LYS A 99 10.13 18.91 -5.04
N GLU A 100 9.33 19.86 -5.52
CA GLU A 100 9.75 21.24 -5.74
C GLU A 100 10.00 21.99 -4.43
N GLN A 101 9.26 21.67 -3.37
CA GLN A 101 9.45 22.30 -2.06
C GLN A 101 10.84 22.04 -1.46
N GLY A 102 11.48 20.94 -1.83
CA GLY A 102 12.81 20.61 -1.31
C GLY A 102 12.85 20.24 0.16
N GLY A 103 11.72 19.81 0.74
CA GLY A 103 11.62 19.41 2.14
C GLY A 103 11.99 17.95 2.37
N LEU A 104 11.39 17.35 3.41
CA LEU A 104 11.70 15.97 3.82
C LEU A 104 11.40 14.97 2.70
N TYR A 105 10.24 15.09 2.05
CA TYR A 105 9.89 14.18 0.95
C TYR A 105 10.92 14.24 -0.18
N ALA A 106 11.30 15.45 -0.59
CA ALA A 106 12.27 15.63 -1.68
C ALA A 106 13.63 15.01 -1.34
N ARG A 107 14.07 15.16 -0.08
CA ARG A 107 15.32 14.56 0.38
C ARG A 107 15.26 13.03 0.39
N LEU A 108 14.17 12.45 0.88
CA LEU A 108 13.99 11.01 0.89
C LEU A 108 13.90 10.43 -0.52
N ALA A 109 13.18 11.11 -1.41
CA ALA A 109 13.06 10.70 -2.80
C ALA A 109 14.44 10.70 -3.50
N LYS A 110 15.24 11.71 -3.25
CA LYS A 110 16.60 11.82 -3.82
C LYS A 110 17.51 10.70 -3.32
N LEU A 111 17.41 10.35 -2.05
CA LEU A 111 18.22 9.27 -1.46
C LEU A 111 17.86 7.89 -2.04
N GLN A 112 16.60 7.63 -2.30
CA GLN A 112 16.17 6.35 -2.86
C GLN A 112 16.47 6.21 -4.35
N LEU A 113 16.60 7.32 -5.06
CA LEU A 113 16.94 7.31 -6.48
C LEU A 113 18.46 7.32 -6.72
N ALA A 114 19.21 7.63 -5.71
CA ALA A 114 20.66 7.55 -5.75
C ALA A 114 21.15 6.14 -5.46
#